data_691424e67d2c9ac56f9146c2509ae7aa
#
_entry.id   691424e67d2c9ac56f9146c2509ae7aa
#
_cell.length_a   1.000
_cell.length_b   1.000
_cell.length_c   1.000
_cell.angle_alpha   90.00
_cell.angle_beta   90.00
_cell.angle_gamma   90.00
#
_symmetry.space_group_name_H-M   'P 1'
#
loop_
_entity.id
_entity.type
_entity.pdbx_description
1 polymer ?
#
loop_
_entity_poly.entity_id
_entity_poly.type
_entity_poly.pdbx_seq_one_letter_code
_entity_poly.pdbx_strand_id
1 'polypeptide(L)'
;LDNEGVDAIEVSGGTPASGALGPVRVNIDRPEQEAYNLPSATEIKKAVRCPVMVVGGFRSYDIAEGVIRRGDADYISLARPFIREPDLPRRWQSGDHAKAACISCNGCFKAGIRGGIYCVQDEKEKKGKGV
;
A
#
# COMPACT_ATOMS: atom_id res chain seq x y z
N LEU A 1 18.51 -5.61 15.24
CA LEU A 1 18.27 -4.49 14.32
C LEU A 1 18.22 -3.16 15.06
N ASP A 2 17.40 -3.04 16.10
CA ASP A 2 17.22 -1.79 16.86
C ASP A 2 18.54 -1.30 17.51
N ASN A 3 19.39 -2.22 17.96
CA ASN A 3 20.69 -1.90 18.55
C ASN A 3 21.79 -1.59 17.51
N GLU A 4 21.53 -1.82 16.24
CA GLU A 4 22.45 -1.59 15.12
C GLU A 4 22.28 -0.21 14.47
N GLY A 5 21.47 0.68 15.08
CA GLY A 5 21.27 2.04 14.60
C GLY A 5 20.37 2.14 13.36
N VAL A 6 19.42 1.24 13.20
CA VAL A 6 18.39 1.32 12.15
C VAL A 6 17.41 2.44 12.50
N ASP A 7 17.20 3.38 11.58
CA ASP A 7 16.33 4.55 11.79
C ASP A 7 14.85 4.21 11.75
N ALA A 8 14.44 3.23 10.93
CA ALA A 8 13.07 2.77 10.79
C ALA A 8 13.03 1.38 10.14
N ILE A 9 11.92 0.66 10.31
CA ILE A 9 11.68 -0.64 9.69
C ILE A 9 10.40 -0.58 8.86
N GLU A 10 10.49 -0.87 7.55
CA GLU A 10 9.30 -1.11 6.73
C GLU A 10 8.97 -2.60 6.72
N VAL A 11 7.78 -2.94 7.22
CA VAL A 11 7.31 -4.32 7.30
C VAL A 11 6.55 -4.68 6.03
N SER A 12 7.16 -5.59 5.28
CA SER A 12 6.56 -6.24 4.12
C SER A 12 6.75 -7.76 4.23
N GLY A 13 6.18 -8.54 3.34
CA GLY A 13 6.34 -9.99 3.43
C GLY A 13 5.95 -10.73 2.16
N GLY A 14 6.38 -11.98 2.11
CA GLY A 14 6.14 -12.88 1.01
C GLY A 14 7.24 -12.84 -0.07
N THR A 15 7.24 -13.89 -0.87
CA THR A 15 8.11 -14.06 -2.04
C THR A 15 7.23 -14.47 -3.24
N PRO A 16 7.71 -14.45 -4.47
CA PRO A 16 6.96 -14.98 -5.62
C PRO A 16 6.49 -16.43 -5.40
N ALA A 17 7.25 -17.24 -4.66
CA ALA A 17 6.91 -18.63 -4.32
C ALA A 17 5.78 -18.75 -3.28
N SER A 18 5.43 -17.67 -2.57
CA SER A 18 4.38 -17.68 -1.54
C SER A 18 2.95 -17.70 -2.11
N GLY A 19 2.78 -17.73 -3.44
CA GLY A 19 1.47 -17.78 -4.08
C GLY A 19 0.57 -16.63 -3.66
N ALA A 20 -0.60 -16.94 -3.10
CA ALA A 20 -1.57 -15.95 -2.64
C ALA A 20 -1.05 -15.05 -1.50
N LEU A 21 -0.05 -15.48 -0.76
CA LEU A 21 0.63 -14.72 0.30
C LEU A 21 1.85 -13.94 -0.22
N GLY A 22 1.96 -13.77 -1.51
CA GLY A 22 3.04 -13.00 -2.14
C GLY A 22 3.07 -11.54 -1.69
N PRO A 23 4.18 -10.84 -1.99
CA PRO A 23 4.39 -9.46 -1.52
C PRO A 23 3.42 -8.46 -2.16
N VAL A 24 2.86 -8.79 -3.31
CA VAL A 24 1.96 -7.92 -4.07
C VAL A 24 0.66 -8.63 -4.37
N ARG A 25 -0.28 -8.58 -3.43
CA ARG A 25 -1.59 -9.24 -3.57
C ARG A 25 -2.50 -8.47 -4.51
N VAL A 26 -3.35 -9.21 -5.23
CA VAL A 26 -4.34 -8.67 -6.19
C VAL A 26 -5.75 -8.70 -5.59
N ASN A 27 -6.69 -8.03 -6.27
CA ASN A 27 -8.12 -8.05 -5.94
C ASN A 27 -8.40 -7.64 -4.49
N ILE A 28 -7.74 -6.58 -4.03
CA ILE A 28 -8.00 -5.97 -2.73
C ILE A 28 -9.24 -5.08 -2.90
N ASP A 29 -10.42 -5.63 -2.74
CA ASP A 29 -11.69 -4.95 -2.94
C ASP A 29 -12.49 -4.76 -1.64
N ARG A 30 -12.22 -5.58 -0.61
CA ARG A 30 -12.87 -5.54 0.70
C ARG A 30 -11.90 -5.04 1.79
N PRO A 31 -12.45 -4.37 2.84
CA PRO A 31 -11.65 -3.87 3.97
C PRO A 31 -10.76 -4.92 4.63
N GLU A 32 -11.24 -6.15 4.78
CA GLU A 32 -10.53 -7.25 5.44
C GLU A 32 -9.30 -7.74 4.67
N GLN A 33 -9.20 -7.38 3.39
CA GLN A 33 -8.06 -7.71 2.54
C GLN A 33 -6.98 -6.63 2.57
N GLU A 34 -7.30 -5.44 3.08
CA GLU A 34 -6.31 -4.36 3.25
C GLU A 34 -5.41 -4.64 4.45
N ALA A 35 -4.31 -3.91 4.56
CA ALA A 35 -3.36 -4.00 5.67
C ALA A 35 -2.85 -5.44 5.95
N TYR A 36 -2.68 -6.26 4.93
CA TYR A 36 -2.40 -7.69 5.11
C TYR A 36 -1.06 -8.04 5.78
N ASN A 37 -0.14 -7.07 5.93
CA ASN A 37 1.09 -7.24 6.71
C ASN A 37 0.97 -6.65 8.13
N LEU A 38 -0.19 -6.09 8.50
CA LEU A 38 -0.38 -5.44 9.79
C LEU A 38 -0.13 -6.36 10.99
N PRO A 39 -0.57 -7.64 11.00
CA PRO A 39 -0.27 -8.52 12.12
C PRO A 39 1.24 -8.62 12.40
N SER A 40 2.05 -8.75 11.36
CA SER A 40 3.52 -8.79 11.51
C SER A 40 4.09 -7.44 11.93
N ALA A 41 3.58 -6.34 11.40
CA ALA A 41 4.02 -4.99 11.78
C ALA A 41 3.74 -4.70 13.25
N THR A 42 2.56 -5.07 13.74
CA THR A 42 2.18 -4.89 15.15
C THR A 42 3.08 -5.69 16.10
N GLU A 43 3.45 -6.91 15.74
CA GLU A 43 4.38 -7.72 16.54
C GLU A 43 5.80 -7.13 16.53
N ILE A 44 6.29 -6.69 15.36
CA ILE A 44 7.60 -6.03 15.26
C ILE A 44 7.60 -4.73 16.06
N LYS A 45 6.53 -3.94 15.98
CA LYS A 45 6.37 -2.67 16.72
C LYS A 45 6.53 -2.85 18.24
N LYS A 46 6.05 -3.95 18.80
CA LYS A 46 6.21 -4.27 20.23
C LYS A 46 7.66 -4.61 20.60
N ALA A 47 8.45 -5.07 19.64
CA ALA A 47 9.80 -5.59 19.87
C ALA A 47 10.93 -4.58 19.59
N VAL A 48 10.61 -3.43 18.97
CA VAL A 48 11.60 -2.43 18.56
C VAL A 48 11.24 -1.03 19.07
N ARG A 49 12.25 -0.15 19.18
CA ARG A 49 12.06 1.26 19.57
C ARG A 49 12.02 2.19 18.38
N CYS A 50 12.64 1.80 17.25
CA CYS A 50 12.60 2.61 16.05
C CYS A 50 11.19 2.61 15.42
N PRO A 51 10.86 3.64 14.63
CA PRO A 51 9.59 3.72 13.92
C PRO A 51 9.35 2.51 13.00
N VAL A 52 8.09 2.06 12.95
CA VAL A 52 7.65 0.95 12.10
C VAL A 52 6.69 1.46 11.03
N MET A 53 7.00 1.20 9.79
CA MET A 53 6.15 1.42 8.63
C MET A 53 5.49 0.11 8.21
N VAL A 54 4.25 0.15 7.76
CA VAL A 54 3.56 -1.02 7.23
C VAL A 54 3.06 -0.79 5.81
N VAL A 55 3.41 -1.70 4.91
CA VAL A 55 2.87 -1.78 3.56
C VAL A 55 1.94 -3.01 3.46
N GLY A 56 0.89 -2.96 2.66
CA GLY A 56 0.07 -4.15 2.47
C GLY A 56 -1.36 -3.88 1.99
N GLY A 57 -1.51 -3.39 0.76
CA GLY A 57 -2.81 -3.29 0.11
C GLY A 57 -3.73 -2.20 0.63
N PHE A 58 -3.23 -1.21 1.32
CA PHE A 58 -4.01 -0.06 1.77
C PHE A 58 -4.63 0.69 0.59
N ARG A 59 -5.94 0.99 0.71
CA ARG A 59 -6.72 1.76 -0.24
C ARG A 59 -7.70 2.70 0.45
N SER A 60 -8.11 2.40 1.68
CA SER A 60 -9.10 3.14 2.44
C SER A 60 -8.44 4.03 3.47
N TYR A 61 -8.86 5.32 3.53
CA TYR A 61 -8.39 6.28 4.52
C TYR A 61 -8.64 5.78 5.95
N ASP A 62 -9.86 5.35 6.26
CA ASP A 62 -10.25 4.95 7.61
C ASP A 62 -9.41 3.76 8.13
N ILE A 63 -9.04 2.85 7.25
CA ILE A 63 -8.17 1.71 7.61
C ILE A 63 -6.76 2.22 7.92
N ALA A 64 -6.19 3.06 7.06
CA ALA A 64 -4.87 3.63 7.23
C ALA A 64 -4.78 4.48 8.51
N GLU A 65 -5.74 5.41 8.71
CA GLU A 65 -5.83 6.23 9.90
C GLU A 65 -6.01 5.39 11.16
N GLY A 66 -6.88 4.38 11.11
CA GLY A 66 -7.14 3.49 12.22
C GLY A 66 -5.89 2.75 12.72
N VAL A 67 -5.01 2.31 11.81
CA VAL A 67 -3.72 1.68 12.15
C VAL A 67 -2.83 2.65 12.95
N ILE A 68 -2.68 3.88 12.46
CA ILE A 68 -1.88 4.92 13.13
C ILE A 68 -2.47 5.28 14.49
N ARG A 69 -3.78 5.53 14.54
CA ARG A 69 -4.46 5.95 15.77
C ARG A 69 -4.41 4.89 16.89
N ARG A 70 -4.41 3.61 16.56
CA ARG A 70 -4.23 2.52 17.53
C ARG A 70 -2.77 2.29 17.93
N GLY A 71 -1.81 2.91 17.23
CA GLY A 71 -0.38 2.69 17.46
C GLY A 71 0.12 1.33 16.96
N ASP A 72 -0.60 0.70 16.03
CA ASP A 72 -0.22 -0.58 15.43
C ASP A 72 1.01 -0.44 14.51
N ALA A 73 1.21 0.73 13.92
CA ALA A 73 2.39 1.16 13.19
C ALA A 73 2.53 2.70 13.29
N ASP A 74 3.71 3.24 12.94
CA ASP A 74 3.96 4.70 12.95
C ASP A 74 3.68 5.33 11.59
N TYR A 75 3.84 4.58 10.51
CA TYR A 75 3.62 5.06 9.14
C TYR A 75 2.93 4.01 8.28
N ILE A 76 2.21 4.50 7.27
CA ILE A 76 1.59 3.67 6.23
C ILE A 76 2.36 3.87 4.92
N SER A 77 2.76 2.76 4.30
CA SER A 77 3.41 2.78 2.98
C SER A 77 2.43 2.38 1.89
N LEU A 78 2.34 3.21 0.85
CA LEU A 78 1.51 2.97 -0.33
C LEU A 78 2.37 3.08 -1.60
N ALA A 79 2.29 2.08 -2.49
CA ALA A 79 2.95 2.15 -3.80
C ALA A 79 1.94 2.27 -4.94
N ARG A 80 1.15 1.22 -5.18
CA ARG A 80 0.19 1.17 -6.29
C ARG A 80 -0.87 2.26 -6.27
N PRO A 81 -1.44 2.67 -5.12
CA PRO A 81 -2.32 3.83 -5.06
C PRO A 81 -1.67 5.10 -5.60
N PHE A 82 -0.42 5.38 -5.24
CA PHE A 82 0.31 6.58 -5.71
C PHE A 82 0.68 6.53 -7.20
N ILE A 83 0.84 5.34 -7.78
CA ILE A 83 1.03 5.21 -9.24
C ILE A 83 -0.25 5.65 -9.99
N ARG A 84 -1.42 5.42 -9.42
CA ARG A 84 -2.70 5.84 -10.01
C ARG A 84 -3.10 7.26 -9.65
N GLU A 85 -2.91 7.63 -8.38
CA GLU A 85 -3.28 8.91 -7.79
C GLU A 85 -2.09 9.49 -7.01
N PRO A 86 -1.15 10.18 -7.67
CA PRO A 86 -0.02 10.82 -6.99
C PRO A 86 -0.47 11.83 -5.91
N ASP A 87 -1.62 12.46 -6.11
CA ASP A 87 -2.21 13.44 -5.20
C ASP A 87 -3.07 12.83 -4.07
N LEU A 88 -3.12 11.51 -3.94
CA LEU A 88 -3.95 10.83 -2.94
C LEU A 88 -3.78 11.37 -1.51
N PRO A 89 -2.55 11.65 -1.00
CA PRO A 89 -2.39 12.21 0.33
C PRO A 89 -3.03 13.59 0.47
N ARG A 90 -2.92 14.43 -0.56
CA ARG A 90 -3.50 15.76 -0.61
C ARG A 90 -5.03 15.72 -0.62
N ARG A 91 -5.60 14.79 -1.39
CA ARG A 91 -7.04 14.54 -1.45
C ARG A 91 -7.57 14.12 -0.08
N TRP A 92 -6.94 13.15 0.57
CA TRP A 92 -7.32 12.73 1.92
C TRP A 92 -7.18 13.86 2.94
N GLN A 93 -6.10 14.64 2.87
CA GLN A 93 -5.88 15.79 3.76
C GLN A 93 -6.94 16.88 3.58
N SER A 94 -7.50 17.04 2.39
CA SER A 94 -8.58 18.01 2.12
C SER A 94 -9.96 17.55 2.60
N GLY A 95 -10.06 16.33 3.18
CA GLY A 95 -11.32 15.75 3.69
C GLY A 95 -12.06 14.85 2.71
N ASP A 96 -11.58 14.68 1.48
CA ASP A 96 -12.11 13.66 0.57
C ASP A 96 -11.48 12.30 0.87
N HIS A 97 -12.11 11.57 1.75
CA HIS A 97 -11.69 10.24 2.23
C HIS A 97 -12.19 9.09 1.35
N ALA A 98 -12.65 9.37 0.13
CA ALA A 98 -13.01 8.32 -0.80
C ALA A 98 -11.85 7.33 -1.01
N LYS A 99 -12.20 6.05 -1.18
CA LYS A 99 -11.24 4.97 -1.40
C LYS A 99 -10.33 5.29 -2.59
N ALA A 100 -9.06 4.92 -2.51
CA ALA A 100 -8.11 5.10 -3.60
C ALA A 100 -8.60 4.40 -4.89
N ALA A 101 -8.46 5.07 -6.02
CA ALA A 101 -8.92 4.58 -7.34
C ALA A 101 -8.17 3.32 -7.82
N CYS A 102 -6.99 3.04 -7.27
CA CYS A 102 -6.24 1.82 -7.59
C CYS A 102 -7.06 0.58 -7.24
N ILE A 103 -7.26 -0.34 -8.18
CA ILE A 103 -8.04 -1.58 -8.01
C ILE A 103 -7.17 -2.80 -7.70
N SER A 104 -5.91 -2.60 -7.35
CA SER A 104 -4.96 -3.67 -7.01
C SER A 104 -4.82 -4.77 -8.08
N CYS A 105 -4.90 -4.42 -9.37
CA CYS A 105 -4.83 -5.36 -10.49
C CYS A 105 -3.40 -5.78 -10.88
N ASN A 106 -2.37 -5.18 -10.28
CA ASN A 106 -0.94 -5.39 -10.63
C ASN A 106 -0.56 -5.09 -12.10
N GLY A 107 -1.41 -4.36 -12.83
CA GLY A 107 -1.10 -3.97 -14.21
C GLY A 107 0.13 -3.06 -14.30
N CYS A 108 0.32 -2.15 -13.35
CA CYS A 108 1.51 -1.30 -13.26
C CYS A 108 2.81 -2.10 -13.06
N PHE A 109 2.77 -3.21 -12.29
CA PHE A 109 3.91 -4.09 -12.15
C PHE A 109 4.31 -4.74 -13.48
N LYS A 110 3.32 -5.25 -14.24
CA LYS A 110 3.56 -5.79 -15.59
C LYS A 110 4.06 -4.74 -16.56
N ALA A 111 3.59 -3.50 -16.47
CA ALA A 111 4.09 -2.38 -17.25
C ALA A 111 5.56 -2.07 -16.92
N GLY A 112 5.92 -2.07 -15.63
CA GLY A 112 7.29 -1.86 -15.16
C GLY A 112 8.30 -2.84 -15.75
N ILE A 113 7.94 -4.11 -15.86
CA ILE A 113 8.78 -5.13 -16.53
C ILE A 113 9.03 -4.80 -18.01
N ARG A 114 8.11 -4.07 -18.65
CA ARG A 114 8.18 -3.68 -20.07
C ARG A 114 8.83 -2.32 -20.30
N GLY A 115 9.34 -1.67 -19.27
CA GLY A 115 10.10 -0.43 -19.37
C GLY A 115 9.40 0.85 -18.96
N GLY A 116 8.24 0.79 -18.29
CA GLY A 116 7.58 1.99 -17.78
C GLY A 116 6.61 1.72 -16.62
N ILE A 117 6.68 2.53 -15.56
CA ILE A 117 5.76 2.43 -14.42
C ILE A 117 4.62 3.41 -14.63
N TYR A 118 3.42 2.90 -14.88
CA TYR A 118 2.20 3.67 -15.04
C TYR A 118 0.96 2.85 -14.70
N CYS A 119 -0.17 3.51 -14.44
CA CYS A 119 -1.44 2.82 -14.22
C CYS A 119 -2.10 2.41 -15.53
N VAL A 120 -2.19 1.12 -15.80
CA VAL A 120 -2.80 0.60 -17.04
C VAL A 120 -4.31 0.86 -17.10
N GLN A 121 -4.98 1.04 -15.97
CA GLN A 121 -6.40 1.39 -15.94
C GLN A 121 -6.61 2.85 -16.35
N ASP A 122 -5.77 3.74 -15.85
CA ASP A 122 -5.77 5.16 -16.19
C ASP A 122 -5.53 5.36 -17.71
N GLU A 123 -4.57 4.64 -18.27
CA GLU A 123 -4.34 4.66 -19.73
C GLU A 123 -5.53 4.16 -20.55
N LYS A 124 -6.22 3.14 -20.08
CA LYS A 124 -7.44 2.65 -20.75
C LYS A 124 -8.57 3.67 -20.69
N GLU A 125 -8.78 4.32 -19.54
CA GLU A 125 -9.79 5.34 -19.34
C GLU A 125 -9.53 6.57 -20.22
N LYS A 126 -8.28 7.00 -20.35
CA LYS A 126 -7.88 8.09 -21.24
C LYS A 126 -8.17 7.76 -22.70
N LYS A 127 -7.83 6.55 -23.14
CA LYS A 127 -8.10 6.08 -24.52
C LYS A 127 -9.58 5.90 -24.80
N GLY A 128 -10.39 5.49 -23.83
CA GLY A 128 -11.84 5.36 -23.96
C GLY A 128 -12.62 6.67 -23.99
N LYS A 129 -12.02 7.77 -23.51
CA LYS A 129 -12.62 9.13 -23.54
C LYS A 129 -12.22 9.92 -24.79
N GLY A 130 -11.40 9.36 -25.65
CA GLY A 130 -10.87 9.99 -26.86
C GLY A 130 -11.61 9.60 -28.16
N VAL A 131 -12.91 9.24 -28.06
CA VAL A 131 -13.79 9.00 -29.22
C VAL A 131 -14.96 9.94 -29.17
#